data_780017d71e92f04092f715b27a83aa5f
#
_entry.id   780017d71e92f04092f715b27a83aa5f
#
_cell.length_a   1.000
_cell.length_b   1.000
_cell.length_c   1.000
_cell.angle_alpha   90.00
_cell.angle_beta   90.00
_cell.angle_gamma   90.00
#
_symmetry.space_group_name_H-M   'P 1'
#
loop_
_entity.id
_entity.type
_entity.pdbx_description
1 polymer ?
#
loop_
_entity_poly.entity_id
_entity_poly.type
_entity_poly.pdbx_seq_one_letter_code
_entity_poly.pdbx_strand_id
1 'polypeptide(L)'
;MKRFYMINYLLCGICLLWMTGCSNMLDEMRPKDKIPQDALSESDLTKLLNGVYAEMEELVFKFYMDGDVKGENFKAGPGFSMNDPMSMAPSSKDVLGQWQKCFTALKQVNFLVETYEASSNKDSQVVKQTGGTGYYFRALIYYHLVTRGGGAPILRKRTYDVVPISPEADVWNFIKEDLGKAESLLPEFTDRFYVSLSVCDALNAKVCLALKDYTNAAIYADRVITKSNFALSTTSAEYANAFISNSNSKELIFALANKRSTGLLLFYQSVNDIDPTWDYSPSADCYSHLYADTSVKKQDIRAKAVFGADNSRIIKFPNGSTGQFVTNEQPSQTPIVVAREAEMYLIKAEALGATNGLSTLKEFMNKRYATVSLPSSMSDTEFQNQILDERHRE
;
A
#
# COMPACT_ATOMS: atom_id res chain seq x y z
N MET A 1 -27.90 -73.99 26.60
CA MET A 1 -26.72 -73.28 26.11
C MET A 1 -26.87 -72.72 24.69
N LYS A 2 -27.32 -73.45 23.69
CA LYS A 2 -27.43 -72.94 22.29
C LYS A 2 -28.33 -71.69 22.10
N ARG A 3 -29.41 -71.51 22.87
CA ARG A 3 -30.26 -70.31 22.80
C ARG A 3 -29.62 -69.00 23.33
N PHE A 4 -28.70 -69.12 24.28
CA PHE A 4 -28.02 -67.97 24.88
C PHE A 4 -26.99 -67.37 23.92
N TYR A 5 -26.31 -68.19 23.16
CA TYR A 5 -25.38 -67.75 22.14
C TYR A 5 -26.05 -67.08 20.95
N MET A 6 -27.22 -67.59 20.53
CA MET A 6 -28.00 -66.96 19.44
C MET A 6 -28.50 -65.55 19.79
N ILE A 7 -28.86 -65.27 21.02
CA ILE A 7 -29.29 -63.94 21.47
C ILE A 7 -28.13 -62.99 21.51
N ASN A 8 -26.94 -63.45 21.95
CA ASN A 8 -25.73 -62.63 21.96
C ASN A 8 -25.25 -62.30 20.56
N TYR A 9 -25.31 -63.21 19.59
CA TYR A 9 -24.96 -62.90 18.19
C TYR A 9 -25.96 -61.95 17.53
N LEU A 10 -27.24 -62.05 17.90
CA LEU A 10 -28.29 -61.12 17.42
C LEU A 10 -28.08 -59.70 17.99
N LEU A 11 -27.71 -59.57 19.27
CA LEU A 11 -27.42 -58.31 19.92
C LEU A 11 -26.12 -57.67 19.33
N CYS A 12 -25.05 -58.46 19.10
CA CYS A 12 -23.86 -57.97 18.44
C CYS A 12 -24.11 -57.51 16.99
N GLY A 13 -24.95 -58.22 16.24
CA GLY A 13 -25.35 -57.85 14.89
C GLY A 13 -26.12 -56.52 14.84
N ILE A 14 -27.00 -56.29 15.82
CA ILE A 14 -27.76 -55.03 15.95
C ILE A 14 -26.84 -53.88 16.35
N CYS A 15 -25.87 -54.08 17.25
CA CYS A 15 -24.88 -53.05 17.60
C CYS A 15 -23.96 -52.67 16.44
N LEU A 16 -23.61 -53.60 15.55
CA LEU A 16 -22.80 -53.33 14.36
C LEU A 16 -23.54 -52.53 13.29
N LEU A 17 -24.87 -52.67 13.20
CA LEU A 17 -25.72 -51.90 12.27
C LEU A 17 -25.93 -50.44 12.73
N TRP A 18 -25.67 -50.12 14.00
CA TRP A 18 -25.77 -48.73 14.52
C TRP A 18 -24.51 -47.92 14.37
N MET A 19 -23.39 -48.53 13.95
CA MET A 19 -22.11 -47.81 13.75
C MET A 19 -21.90 -47.26 12.32
N THR A 20 -22.81 -47.53 11.39
CA THR A 20 -22.66 -47.06 9.99
C THR A 20 -23.42 -45.76 9.68
N GLY A 21 -23.92 -45.07 10.69
CA GLY A 21 -24.92 -44.02 10.49
C GLY A 21 -24.49 -42.56 10.69
N CYS A 22 -23.22 -42.20 10.88
CA CYS A 22 -22.93 -40.80 11.24
C CYS A 22 -21.80 -40.10 10.48
N SER A 23 -21.12 -40.74 9.52
CA SER A 23 -20.03 -40.06 8.83
C SER A 23 -20.49 -38.97 7.84
N ASN A 24 -21.61 -39.21 7.14
CA ASN A 24 -22.07 -38.23 6.13
C ASN A 24 -22.87 -37.06 6.71
N MET A 25 -23.48 -37.20 7.92
CA MET A 25 -24.22 -36.08 8.54
C MET A 25 -23.31 -35.02 9.17
N LEU A 26 -22.09 -35.38 9.55
CA LEU A 26 -21.11 -34.42 10.10
C LEU A 26 -20.41 -33.59 9.01
N ASP A 27 -20.25 -34.13 7.82
CA ASP A 27 -19.68 -33.41 6.67
C ASP A 27 -20.68 -32.40 6.07
N GLU A 28 -21.99 -32.55 6.31
CA GLU A 28 -23.03 -31.61 5.85
C GLU A 28 -23.37 -30.50 6.85
N MET A 29 -22.88 -30.55 8.09
CA MET A 29 -23.07 -29.46 9.04
C MET A 29 -22.23 -28.25 8.68
N ARG A 30 -22.73 -27.48 7.72
CA ARG A 30 -22.17 -26.13 7.45
C ARG A 30 -22.34 -25.29 8.72
N PRO A 31 -21.32 -24.58 9.17
CA PRO A 31 -21.44 -23.68 10.32
C PRO A 31 -22.58 -22.71 10.06
N LYS A 32 -23.61 -22.69 10.92
CA LYS A 32 -24.77 -21.81 10.77
C LYS A 32 -24.39 -20.30 10.79
N ASP A 33 -23.21 -19.99 11.29
CA ASP A 33 -22.72 -18.64 11.51
C ASP A 33 -21.72 -18.18 10.41
N LYS A 34 -21.48 -19.00 9.38
CA LYS A 34 -20.53 -18.66 8.29
C LYS A 34 -21.18 -18.93 6.95
N ILE A 35 -21.18 -17.93 6.09
CA ILE A 35 -21.61 -18.11 4.70
C ILE A 35 -20.51 -18.92 3.99
N PRO A 36 -20.82 -20.06 3.35
CA PRO A 36 -19.86 -20.81 2.55
C PRO A 36 -19.32 -19.95 1.43
N GLN A 37 -18.06 -20.17 1.06
CA GLN A 37 -17.38 -19.35 0.07
C GLN A 37 -18.04 -19.40 -1.32
N ASP A 38 -18.62 -20.53 -1.68
CA ASP A 38 -19.37 -20.79 -2.90
C ASP A 38 -20.80 -20.20 -2.92
N ALA A 39 -21.28 -19.73 -1.76
CA ALA A 39 -22.61 -19.12 -1.58
C ALA A 39 -22.57 -17.60 -1.33
N LEU A 40 -21.41 -16.95 -1.50
CA LEU A 40 -21.28 -15.51 -1.34
C LEU A 40 -22.01 -14.76 -2.46
N SER A 41 -22.88 -13.83 -2.07
CA SER A 41 -23.53 -12.91 -2.99
C SER A 41 -22.59 -11.77 -3.40
N GLU A 42 -22.90 -11.03 -4.46
CA GLU A 42 -22.11 -9.83 -4.85
C GLU A 42 -22.10 -8.76 -3.74
N SER A 43 -23.18 -8.64 -2.95
CA SER A 43 -23.18 -7.74 -1.80
C SER A 43 -22.21 -8.18 -0.69
N ASP A 44 -21.99 -9.48 -0.54
CA ASP A 44 -21.01 -10.01 0.42
C ASP A 44 -19.60 -9.81 -0.08
N LEU A 45 -19.34 -9.91 -1.40
CA LEU A 45 -18.06 -9.58 -2.00
C LEU A 45 -17.69 -8.13 -1.76
N THR A 46 -18.64 -7.21 -1.87
CA THR A 46 -18.41 -5.77 -1.56
C THR A 46 -18.01 -5.56 -0.10
N LYS A 47 -18.65 -6.27 0.84
CA LYS A 47 -18.28 -6.22 2.27
C LYS A 47 -16.87 -6.79 2.52
N LEU A 48 -16.53 -7.90 1.85
CA LEU A 48 -15.20 -8.50 1.93
C LEU A 48 -14.12 -7.54 1.41
N LEU A 49 -14.37 -6.91 0.26
CA LEU A 49 -13.49 -5.89 -0.30
C LEU A 49 -13.26 -4.75 0.71
N ASN A 50 -14.32 -4.18 1.28
CA ASN A 50 -14.20 -3.13 2.28
C ASN A 50 -13.38 -3.56 3.50
N GLY A 51 -13.53 -4.80 3.95
CA GLY A 51 -12.72 -5.38 5.03
C GLY A 51 -11.23 -5.44 4.69
N VAL A 52 -10.90 -5.84 3.45
CA VAL A 52 -9.51 -5.89 2.99
C VAL A 52 -8.93 -4.49 2.83
N TYR A 53 -9.66 -3.53 2.28
CA TYR A 53 -9.20 -2.13 2.23
C TYR A 53 -8.88 -1.60 3.63
N ALA A 54 -9.73 -1.87 4.63
CA ALA A 54 -9.50 -1.47 6.01
C ALA A 54 -8.24 -2.13 6.63
N GLU A 55 -7.95 -3.39 6.33
CA GLU A 55 -6.72 -4.06 6.76
C GLU A 55 -5.49 -3.45 6.08
N MET A 56 -5.61 -3.12 4.79
CA MET A 56 -4.52 -2.49 4.03
C MET A 56 -4.22 -1.06 4.51
N GLU A 57 -5.20 -0.30 5.01
CA GLU A 57 -4.96 1.01 5.63
C GLU A 57 -3.93 0.90 6.75
N GLU A 58 -4.09 -0.07 7.66
CA GLU A 58 -3.18 -0.24 8.80
C GLU A 58 -1.79 -0.74 8.37
N LEU A 59 -1.75 -1.64 7.40
CA LEU A 59 -0.49 -2.17 6.91
C LEU A 59 0.33 -1.13 6.16
N VAL A 60 -0.28 -0.41 5.22
CA VAL A 60 0.40 0.62 4.40
C VAL A 60 0.86 1.79 5.27
N PHE A 61 0.07 2.18 6.27
CA PHE A 61 0.49 3.18 7.25
C PHE A 61 1.82 2.81 7.93
N LYS A 62 1.99 1.55 8.34
CA LYS A 62 3.25 1.09 8.94
C LYS A 62 4.43 1.19 7.97
N PHE A 63 4.22 0.91 6.69
CA PHE A 63 5.27 1.08 5.67
C PHE A 63 5.63 2.56 5.46
N TYR A 64 4.66 3.44 5.58
CA TYR A 64 4.86 4.89 5.53
C TYR A 64 5.81 5.34 6.65
N MET A 65 5.46 5.00 7.88
CA MET A 65 6.26 5.32 9.08
C MET A 65 7.70 4.81 8.96
N ASP A 66 7.86 3.56 8.55
CA ASP A 66 9.18 2.95 8.42
C ASP A 66 10.09 3.66 7.43
N GLY A 67 9.55 4.09 6.30
CA GLY A 67 10.32 4.78 5.26
C GLY A 67 10.95 6.06 5.80
N ASP A 68 10.15 6.89 6.45
CA ASP A 68 10.60 8.19 6.96
C ASP A 68 11.49 8.08 8.20
N VAL A 69 11.17 7.12 9.11
CA VAL A 69 12.00 6.90 10.31
C VAL A 69 13.36 6.31 9.94
N LYS A 70 13.40 5.28 9.10
CA LYS A 70 14.66 4.66 8.67
C LYS A 70 15.46 5.53 7.70
N GLY A 71 14.78 6.39 6.97
CA GLY A 71 15.42 7.39 6.10
C GLY A 71 15.97 8.60 6.85
N GLU A 72 15.89 8.62 8.19
CA GLU A 72 16.35 9.73 9.04
C GLU A 72 15.70 11.08 8.72
N ASN A 73 14.52 11.05 8.05
CA ASN A 73 13.74 12.25 7.77
C ASN A 73 13.14 12.84 9.04
N PHE A 74 12.94 12.02 10.07
CA PHE A 74 12.33 12.39 11.33
C PHE A 74 13.29 12.33 12.50
N LYS A 75 13.05 13.23 13.45
CA LYS A 75 13.51 13.15 14.83
C LYS A 75 12.30 13.12 15.78
N ALA A 76 12.52 12.75 17.03
CA ALA A 76 11.48 12.83 18.05
C ALA A 76 10.93 14.26 18.16
N GLY A 77 9.61 14.36 18.21
CA GLY A 77 8.90 15.59 18.53
C GLY A 77 8.89 15.88 20.05
N PRO A 78 8.30 17.01 20.48
CA PRO A 78 8.32 17.45 21.86
C PRO A 78 7.71 16.48 22.89
N GLY A 79 6.77 15.63 22.45
CA GLY A 79 6.05 14.69 23.35
C GLY A 79 6.47 13.24 23.21
N PHE A 80 7.52 12.93 22.44
CA PHE A 80 7.84 11.56 22.09
C PHE A 80 9.33 11.24 22.18
N SER A 81 9.64 10.02 22.61
CA SER A 81 11.00 9.47 22.60
C SER A 81 11.09 8.42 21.49
N MET A 82 11.89 8.70 20.49
CA MET A 82 12.14 7.80 19.37
C MET A 82 13.44 7.03 19.60
N ASN A 83 13.40 5.72 19.40
CA ASN A 83 14.63 4.94 19.33
C ASN A 83 15.43 5.31 18.08
N ASP A 84 16.74 5.25 18.18
CA ASP A 84 17.62 5.44 17.02
C ASP A 84 17.22 4.43 15.91
N PRO A 85 16.84 4.91 14.71
CA PRO A 85 16.44 4.03 13.60
C PRO A 85 17.54 3.04 13.20
N MET A 86 18.80 3.41 13.36
CA MET A 86 19.96 2.56 13.07
C MET A 86 20.14 1.44 14.08
N SER A 87 19.54 1.55 15.27
CA SER A 87 19.63 0.54 16.35
C SER A 87 18.51 -0.52 16.30
N MET A 88 17.62 -0.48 15.32
CA MET A 88 16.53 -1.44 15.19
C MET A 88 17.07 -2.83 14.83
N ALA A 89 17.19 -3.70 15.83
CA ALA A 89 17.55 -5.09 15.60
C ALA A 89 16.46 -5.83 14.81
N PRO A 90 16.82 -6.82 13.97
CA PRO A 90 15.84 -7.66 13.28
C PRO A 90 14.82 -8.34 14.21
N SER A 91 15.20 -8.55 15.48
CA SER A 91 14.35 -9.11 16.54
C SER A 91 13.50 -8.07 17.27
N SER A 92 13.55 -6.80 16.88
CA SER A 92 12.74 -5.76 17.52
C SER A 92 11.24 -6.05 17.35
N LYS A 93 10.45 -5.63 18.34
CA LYS A 93 8.98 -5.81 18.29
C LYS A 93 8.35 -5.12 17.08
N ASP A 94 8.94 -4.02 16.64
CA ASP A 94 8.42 -3.25 15.50
C ASP A 94 8.64 -3.99 14.18
N VAL A 95 9.85 -4.52 13.95
CA VAL A 95 10.16 -5.32 12.75
C VAL A 95 9.32 -6.60 12.74
N LEU A 96 9.26 -7.33 13.88
CA LEU A 96 8.43 -8.53 13.99
C LEU A 96 6.94 -8.22 13.78
N GLY A 97 6.46 -7.13 14.38
CA GLY A 97 5.07 -6.70 14.26
C GLY A 97 4.67 -6.38 12.82
N GLN A 98 5.55 -5.75 12.05
CA GLN A 98 5.32 -5.49 10.63
C GLN A 98 5.29 -6.78 9.79
N TRP A 99 6.24 -7.66 10.03
CA TRP A 99 6.26 -8.98 9.40
C TRP A 99 4.95 -9.73 9.65
N GLN A 100 4.51 -9.81 10.91
CA GLN A 100 3.25 -10.47 11.28
C GLN A 100 2.03 -9.81 10.64
N LYS A 101 2.00 -8.48 10.54
CA LYS A 101 0.92 -7.73 9.88
C LYS A 101 0.83 -8.06 8.39
N CYS A 102 1.95 -8.21 7.69
CA CYS A 102 1.95 -8.65 6.29
C CYS A 102 1.22 -10.00 6.12
N PHE A 103 1.53 -10.99 6.97
CA PHE A 103 0.90 -12.30 6.88
C PHE A 103 -0.56 -12.32 7.37
N THR A 104 -0.92 -11.43 8.28
CA THR A 104 -2.33 -11.22 8.66
C THR A 104 -3.12 -10.66 7.49
N ALA A 105 -2.62 -9.62 6.83
CA ALA A 105 -3.24 -9.06 5.63
C ALA A 105 -3.28 -10.06 4.47
N LEU A 106 -2.21 -10.84 4.25
CA LEU A 106 -2.18 -11.90 3.23
C LEU A 106 -3.28 -12.94 3.44
N LYS A 107 -3.65 -13.26 4.67
CA LYS A 107 -4.76 -14.17 4.94
C LYS A 107 -6.10 -13.62 4.40
N GLN A 108 -6.35 -12.33 4.58
CA GLN A 108 -7.57 -11.68 4.08
C GLN A 108 -7.53 -11.53 2.54
N VAL A 109 -6.38 -11.12 2.02
CA VAL A 109 -6.18 -10.97 0.56
C VAL A 109 -6.29 -12.30 -0.16
N ASN A 110 -5.70 -13.38 0.37
CA ASN A 110 -5.84 -14.72 -0.20
C ASN A 110 -7.30 -15.19 -0.19
N PHE A 111 -8.09 -14.77 0.80
CA PHE A 111 -9.52 -15.08 0.80
C PHE A 111 -10.25 -14.43 -0.39
N LEU A 112 -9.91 -13.20 -0.78
CA LEU A 112 -10.47 -12.58 -1.99
C LEU A 112 -10.07 -13.38 -3.25
N VAL A 113 -8.80 -13.74 -3.36
CA VAL A 113 -8.28 -14.51 -4.50
C VAL A 113 -8.98 -15.86 -4.61
N GLU A 114 -9.03 -16.62 -3.51
CA GLU A 114 -9.71 -17.92 -3.46
C GLU A 114 -11.21 -17.81 -3.80
N THR A 115 -11.86 -16.74 -3.34
CA THR A 115 -13.28 -16.48 -3.63
C THR A 115 -13.49 -16.20 -5.12
N TYR A 116 -12.61 -15.42 -5.74
CA TYR A 116 -12.61 -15.22 -7.19
C TYR A 116 -12.37 -16.54 -7.93
N GLU A 117 -11.35 -17.30 -7.52
CA GLU A 117 -10.99 -18.57 -8.17
C GLU A 117 -12.11 -19.61 -8.10
N ALA A 118 -12.83 -19.66 -6.97
CA ALA A 118 -13.96 -20.57 -6.76
C ALA A 118 -15.28 -20.12 -7.41
N SER A 119 -15.40 -18.85 -7.81
CA SER A 119 -16.64 -18.32 -8.38
C SER A 119 -16.97 -18.97 -9.72
N SER A 120 -18.23 -19.35 -9.90
CA SER A 120 -18.79 -19.79 -11.19
C SER A 120 -19.14 -18.61 -12.12
N ASN A 121 -19.31 -17.39 -11.58
CA ASN A 121 -19.69 -16.19 -12.32
C ASN A 121 -18.49 -15.27 -12.54
N LYS A 122 -17.49 -15.72 -13.27
CA LYS A 122 -16.27 -14.94 -13.54
C LYS A 122 -16.48 -13.74 -14.45
N ASP A 123 -17.62 -13.63 -15.11
CA ASP A 123 -17.94 -12.49 -15.98
C ASP A 123 -18.50 -11.29 -15.21
N SER A 124 -19.02 -11.50 -13.99
CA SER A 124 -19.47 -10.41 -13.12
C SER A 124 -18.34 -9.41 -12.84
N GLN A 125 -18.64 -8.11 -13.01
CA GLN A 125 -17.68 -7.04 -12.72
C GLN A 125 -17.23 -7.03 -11.26
N VAL A 126 -18.14 -7.30 -10.33
CA VAL A 126 -17.83 -7.37 -8.90
C VAL A 126 -16.88 -8.53 -8.60
N VAL A 127 -17.10 -9.69 -9.24
CA VAL A 127 -16.23 -10.87 -9.10
C VAL A 127 -14.84 -10.58 -9.68
N LYS A 128 -14.77 -9.99 -10.89
CA LYS A 128 -13.48 -9.57 -11.50
C LYS A 128 -12.75 -8.58 -10.61
N GLN A 129 -13.44 -7.56 -10.11
CA GLN A 129 -12.85 -6.56 -9.22
C GLN A 129 -12.36 -7.20 -7.91
N THR A 130 -13.10 -8.17 -7.37
CA THR A 130 -12.68 -8.91 -6.18
C THR A 130 -11.36 -9.64 -6.43
N GLY A 131 -11.26 -10.40 -7.51
CA GLY A 131 -10.05 -11.11 -7.90
C GLY A 131 -8.88 -10.17 -8.20
N GLY A 132 -9.13 -9.15 -9.04
CA GLY A 132 -8.12 -8.16 -9.43
C GLY A 132 -7.56 -7.39 -8.23
N THR A 133 -8.43 -6.96 -7.31
CA THR A 133 -8.00 -6.30 -6.06
C THR A 133 -7.22 -7.25 -5.16
N GLY A 134 -7.64 -8.52 -5.06
CA GLY A 134 -6.92 -9.54 -4.31
C GLY A 134 -5.50 -9.77 -4.84
N TYR A 135 -5.35 -9.99 -6.13
CA TYR A 135 -4.04 -10.16 -6.77
C TYR A 135 -3.16 -8.90 -6.63
N TYR A 136 -3.72 -7.71 -6.84
CA TYR A 136 -2.99 -6.46 -6.67
C TYR A 136 -2.46 -6.28 -5.23
N PHE A 137 -3.30 -6.43 -4.21
CA PHE A 137 -2.86 -6.27 -2.83
C PHE A 137 -1.87 -7.35 -2.41
N ARG A 138 -2.01 -8.57 -2.92
CA ARG A 138 -1.03 -9.62 -2.69
C ARG A 138 0.33 -9.24 -3.27
N ALA A 139 0.36 -8.79 -4.51
CA ALA A 139 1.58 -8.27 -5.13
C ALA A 139 2.17 -7.08 -4.36
N LEU A 140 1.36 -6.13 -3.89
CA LEU A 140 1.82 -4.98 -3.10
C LEU A 140 2.46 -5.43 -1.77
N ILE A 141 1.85 -6.38 -1.06
CA ILE A 141 2.41 -6.91 0.20
C ILE A 141 3.75 -7.59 -0.07
N TYR A 142 3.84 -8.44 -1.10
CA TYR A 142 5.08 -9.11 -1.46
C TYR A 142 6.15 -8.14 -1.98
N TYR A 143 5.78 -7.07 -2.68
CA TYR A 143 6.70 -5.98 -3.04
C TYR A 143 7.35 -5.38 -1.78
N HIS A 144 6.56 -5.11 -0.75
CA HIS A 144 7.10 -4.60 0.51
C HIS A 144 7.95 -5.64 1.27
N LEU A 145 7.57 -6.92 1.23
CA LEU A 145 8.35 -7.99 1.86
C LEU A 145 9.70 -8.16 1.17
N VAL A 146 9.73 -8.24 -0.15
CA VAL A 146 10.96 -8.50 -0.93
C VAL A 146 11.93 -7.33 -0.88
N THR A 147 11.44 -6.09 -0.97
CA THR A 147 12.29 -4.90 -0.92
C THR A 147 12.90 -4.64 0.46
N ARG A 148 12.33 -5.19 1.53
CA ARG A 148 12.83 -5.05 2.89
C ARG A 148 13.59 -6.26 3.41
N GLY A 149 13.19 -7.47 3.01
CA GLY A 149 13.69 -8.73 3.57
C GLY A 149 14.33 -9.68 2.56
N GLY A 150 14.27 -9.36 1.26
CA GLY A 150 14.69 -10.26 0.20
C GLY A 150 13.72 -11.43 0.03
N GLY A 151 14.08 -12.64 0.49
CA GLY A 151 13.19 -13.79 0.41
C GLY A 151 12.00 -13.74 1.37
N ALA A 152 10.90 -14.41 1.01
CA ALA A 152 9.72 -14.54 1.87
C ALA A 152 8.97 -15.85 1.60
N PRO A 153 8.21 -16.41 2.58
CA PRO A 153 7.30 -17.51 2.32
C PRO A 153 6.21 -17.11 1.33
N ILE A 154 6.06 -17.85 0.23
CA ILE A 154 5.04 -17.56 -0.79
C ILE A 154 3.75 -18.30 -0.44
N LEU A 155 2.74 -17.56 0.02
CA LEU A 155 1.42 -18.06 0.38
C LEU A 155 0.43 -17.80 -0.76
N ARG A 156 0.24 -18.77 -1.64
CA ARG A 156 -0.71 -18.68 -2.77
C ARG A 156 -2.17 -18.79 -2.33
N LYS A 157 -2.41 -19.39 -1.16
CA LYS A 157 -3.72 -19.60 -0.54
C LYS A 157 -3.58 -19.55 0.98
N ARG A 158 -4.70 -19.47 1.68
CA ARG A 158 -4.74 -19.57 3.14
C ARG A 158 -4.26 -20.96 3.56
N THR A 159 -3.30 -21.01 4.48
CA THR A 159 -2.78 -22.27 5.03
C THR A 159 -2.37 -22.09 6.49
N TYR A 160 -2.36 -23.18 7.23
CA TYR A 160 -1.75 -23.27 8.55
C TYR A 160 -0.41 -24.06 8.51
N ASP A 161 -0.02 -24.53 7.34
CA ASP A 161 1.22 -25.24 7.16
C ASP A 161 2.42 -24.31 7.26
N VAL A 162 3.54 -24.83 7.70
CA VAL A 162 4.81 -24.10 7.67
C VAL A 162 5.31 -24.04 6.23
N VAL A 163 5.38 -22.82 5.69
CA VAL A 163 5.88 -22.58 4.34
C VAL A 163 7.32 -22.08 4.43
N PRO A 164 8.28 -22.73 3.78
CA PRO A 164 9.67 -22.27 3.75
C PRO A 164 9.82 -20.89 3.09
N ILE A 165 10.89 -20.17 3.45
CA ILE A 165 11.26 -18.94 2.77
C ILE A 165 11.69 -19.27 1.33
N SER A 166 11.05 -18.62 0.37
CA SER A 166 11.44 -18.68 -1.05
C SER A 166 12.53 -17.64 -1.34
N PRO A 167 13.44 -17.93 -2.28
CA PRO A 167 14.43 -16.95 -2.74
C PRO A 167 13.80 -15.67 -3.28
N GLU A 168 14.55 -14.58 -3.21
CA GLU A 168 14.12 -13.26 -3.69
C GLU A 168 13.61 -13.30 -5.14
N ALA A 169 14.32 -13.99 -6.04
CA ALA A 169 13.92 -14.11 -7.44
C ALA A 169 12.54 -14.75 -7.62
N ASP A 170 12.19 -15.76 -6.79
CA ASP A 170 10.89 -16.41 -6.84
C ASP A 170 9.78 -15.49 -6.34
N VAL A 171 10.07 -14.65 -5.33
CA VAL A 171 9.12 -13.64 -4.83
C VAL A 171 8.85 -12.59 -5.92
N TRP A 172 9.87 -12.10 -6.61
CA TRP A 172 9.68 -11.18 -7.74
C TRP A 172 8.87 -11.80 -8.89
N ASN A 173 9.11 -13.07 -9.21
CA ASN A 173 8.31 -13.79 -10.22
C ASN A 173 6.86 -13.92 -9.79
N PHE A 174 6.60 -14.19 -8.50
CA PHE A 174 5.26 -14.28 -7.96
C PHE A 174 4.52 -12.93 -8.00
N ILE A 175 5.21 -11.83 -7.69
CA ILE A 175 4.66 -10.46 -7.84
C ILE A 175 4.23 -10.20 -9.28
N LYS A 176 5.08 -10.52 -10.26
CA LYS A 176 4.76 -10.33 -11.70
C LYS A 176 3.58 -11.19 -12.14
N GLU A 177 3.50 -12.44 -11.67
CA GLU A 177 2.37 -13.33 -11.94
C GLU A 177 1.05 -12.72 -11.44
N ASP A 178 1.05 -12.23 -10.20
CA ASP A 178 -0.14 -11.63 -9.59
C ASP A 178 -0.53 -10.32 -10.28
N LEU A 179 0.43 -9.46 -10.62
CA LEU A 179 0.14 -8.22 -11.36
C LEU A 179 -0.41 -8.49 -12.75
N GLY A 180 0.07 -9.51 -13.46
CA GLY A 180 -0.49 -9.91 -14.76
C GLY A 180 -1.94 -10.40 -14.65
N LYS A 181 -2.29 -11.13 -13.58
CA LYS A 181 -3.67 -11.52 -13.29
C LYS A 181 -4.53 -10.31 -12.92
N ALA A 182 -4.01 -9.40 -12.08
CA ALA A 182 -4.69 -8.18 -11.69
C ALA A 182 -4.99 -7.29 -12.91
N GLU A 183 -4.02 -7.08 -13.80
CA GLU A 183 -4.15 -6.29 -15.05
C GLU A 183 -5.32 -6.80 -15.91
N SER A 184 -5.49 -8.13 -16.00
CA SER A 184 -6.57 -8.73 -16.83
C SER A 184 -7.97 -8.62 -16.22
N LEU A 185 -8.10 -8.28 -14.95
CA LEU A 185 -9.37 -8.30 -14.20
C LEU A 185 -9.84 -6.92 -13.75
N LEU A 186 -8.90 -5.99 -13.55
CA LEU A 186 -9.21 -4.68 -12.99
C LEU A 186 -9.91 -3.76 -13.98
N PRO A 187 -10.89 -2.97 -13.50
CA PRO A 187 -11.54 -1.96 -14.33
C PRO A 187 -10.63 -0.76 -14.58
N GLU A 188 -11.00 0.06 -15.57
CA GLU A 188 -10.43 1.38 -15.76
C GLU A 188 -10.63 2.26 -14.50
N PHE A 189 -9.86 3.34 -14.40
CA PHE A 189 -9.93 4.26 -13.27
C PHE A 189 -11.31 4.93 -13.16
N THR A 190 -11.91 4.82 -12.00
CA THR A 190 -13.17 5.51 -11.65
C THR A 190 -13.04 6.37 -10.41
N ASP A 191 -12.28 5.90 -9.43
CA ASP A 191 -12.08 6.56 -8.15
C ASP A 191 -10.70 6.21 -7.60
N ARG A 192 -10.03 7.17 -6.99
CA ARG A 192 -8.69 7.06 -6.41
C ARG A 192 -8.61 6.22 -5.13
N PHE A 193 -9.75 5.89 -4.54
CA PHE A 193 -9.82 5.06 -3.33
C PHE A 193 -10.05 3.56 -3.64
N TYR A 194 -10.13 3.21 -4.92
CA TYR A 194 -10.29 1.83 -5.35
C TYR A 194 -9.20 1.41 -6.33
N VAL A 195 -8.82 0.15 -6.22
CA VAL A 195 -7.83 -0.45 -7.14
C VAL A 195 -8.41 -0.51 -8.55
N SER A 196 -7.64 -0.01 -9.52
CA SER A 196 -7.97 0.06 -10.93
C SER A 196 -6.79 -0.37 -11.81
N LEU A 197 -7.00 -0.43 -13.11
CA LEU A 197 -5.92 -0.75 -14.07
C LEU A 197 -4.76 0.25 -13.94
N SER A 198 -5.02 1.56 -13.80
CA SER A 198 -3.96 2.57 -13.62
C SER A 198 -3.17 2.37 -12.32
N VAL A 199 -3.82 1.88 -11.26
CA VAL A 199 -3.16 1.54 -9.99
C VAL A 199 -2.24 0.32 -10.16
N CYS A 200 -2.67 -0.66 -10.97
CA CYS A 200 -1.87 -1.82 -11.32
C CYS A 200 -0.66 -1.42 -12.18
N ASP A 201 -0.86 -0.57 -13.18
CA ASP A 201 0.23 -0.02 -14.01
C ASP A 201 1.27 0.73 -13.15
N ALA A 202 0.84 1.52 -12.17
CA ALA A 202 1.74 2.22 -11.27
C ALA A 202 2.62 1.25 -10.44
N LEU A 203 2.07 0.16 -9.94
CA LEU A 203 2.86 -0.84 -9.22
C LEU A 203 3.77 -1.64 -10.18
N ASN A 204 3.31 -1.96 -11.39
CA ASN A 204 4.15 -2.57 -12.43
C ASN A 204 5.36 -1.68 -12.77
N ALA A 205 5.18 -0.36 -12.89
CA ALA A 205 6.28 0.58 -13.12
C ALA A 205 7.33 0.50 -12.00
N LYS A 206 6.89 0.46 -10.74
CA LYS A 206 7.78 0.31 -9.56
C LYS A 206 8.52 -1.02 -9.55
N VAL A 207 7.83 -2.12 -9.83
CA VAL A 207 8.41 -3.47 -9.89
C VAL A 207 9.43 -3.58 -11.02
N CYS A 208 9.11 -3.08 -12.20
CA CYS A 208 10.04 -3.07 -13.34
C CYS A 208 11.28 -2.23 -13.04
N LEU A 209 11.11 -1.05 -12.41
CA LEU A 209 12.25 -0.23 -12.03
C LEU A 209 13.15 -0.94 -11.01
N ALA A 210 12.57 -1.57 -9.98
CA ALA A 210 13.32 -2.34 -8.97
C ALA A 210 14.12 -3.50 -9.59
N LEU A 211 13.56 -4.14 -10.61
CA LEU A 211 14.20 -5.21 -11.37
C LEU A 211 15.15 -4.71 -12.48
N LYS A 212 15.32 -3.40 -12.64
CA LYS A 212 16.09 -2.75 -13.71
C LYS A 212 15.58 -3.07 -15.11
N ASP A 213 14.31 -3.45 -15.23
CA ASP A 213 13.60 -3.56 -16.50
C ASP A 213 13.13 -2.15 -16.92
N TYR A 214 14.09 -1.31 -17.28
CA TYR A 214 13.86 0.10 -17.57
C TYR A 214 12.90 0.33 -18.73
N THR A 215 12.91 -0.56 -19.71
CA THR A 215 11.99 -0.46 -20.85
C THR A 215 10.55 -0.56 -20.40
N ASN A 216 10.20 -1.60 -19.66
CA ASN A 216 8.83 -1.78 -19.17
C ASN A 216 8.47 -0.78 -18.07
N ALA A 217 9.42 -0.38 -17.21
CA ALA A 217 9.20 0.67 -16.21
C ALA A 217 8.73 1.99 -16.86
N ALA A 218 9.41 2.41 -17.95
CA ALA A 218 9.02 3.61 -18.69
C ALA A 218 7.64 3.45 -19.36
N ILE A 219 7.34 2.28 -19.96
CA ILE A 219 6.06 2.00 -20.62
C ILE A 219 4.90 2.05 -19.61
N TYR A 220 5.02 1.37 -18.46
CA TYR A 220 3.97 1.36 -17.45
C TYR A 220 3.74 2.74 -16.82
N ALA A 221 4.82 3.48 -16.56
CA ALA A 221 4.71 4.85 -16.07
C ALA A 221 4.00 5.76 -17.11
N ASP A 222 4.34 5.63 -18.39
CA ASP A 222 3.75 6.41 -19.47
C ASP A 222 2.25 6.11 -19.67
N ARG A 223 1.84 4.86 -19.49
CA ARG A 223 0.41 4.48 -19.52
C ARG A 223 -0.42 5.26 -18.51
N VAL A 224 0.14 5.60 -17.35
CA VAL A 224 -0.54 6.41 -16.32
C VAL A 224 -0.47 7.89 -16.69
N ILE A 225 0.72 8.41 -16.98
CA ILE A 225 0.97 9.83 -17.29
C ILE A 225 0.08 10.35 -18.45
N THR A 226 -0.18 9.51 -19.43
CA THR A 226 -0.97 9.90 -20.61
C THR A 226 -2.49 9.90 -20.37
N LYS A 227 -2.96 9.42 -19.22
CA LYS A 227 -4.40 9.43 -18.90
C LYS A 227 -4.84 10.80 -18.38
N SER A 228 -5.91 11.35 -18.93
CA SER A 228 -6.49 12.65 -18.55
C SER A 228 -7.04 12.71 -17.10
N ASN A 229 -7.17 11.56 -16.46
CA ASN A 229 -7.58 11.44 -15.07
C ASN A 229 -6.54 12.00 -14.09
N PHE A 230 -5.27 11.99 -14.48
CA PHE A 230 -4.13 12.33 -13.64
C PHE A 230 -3.44 13.60 -14.14
N ALA A 231 -2.86 14.34 -13.21
CA ALA A 231 -2.04 15.51 -13.52
C ALA A 231 -1.23 15.93 -12.29
N LEU A 232 -0.02 16.45 -12.53
CA LEU A 232 0.81 17.03 -11.49
C LEU A 232 0.21 18.32 -10.96
N SER A 233 0.29 18.53 -9.64
CA SER A 233 -0.03 19.79 -8.99
C SER A 233 0.96 20.89 -9.40
N THR A 234 0.48 22.10 -9.58
CA THR A 234 1.25 23.27 -10.02
C THR A 234 1.29 24.40 -9.00
N THR A 235 0.52 24.25 -7.93
CA THR A 235 0.47 25.21 -6.81
C THR A 235 0.58 24.45 -5.47
N SER A 236 1.03 25.16 -4.42
CA SER A 236 1.09 24.60 -3.07
C SER A 236 -0.27 24.13 -2.57
N ALA A 237 -1.34 24.84 -2.93
CA ALA A 237 -2.70 24.46 -2.55
C ALA A 237 -3.17 23.18 -3.24
N GLU A 238 -2.90 23.02 -4.54
CA GLU A 238 -3.19 21.78 -5.26
C GLU A 238 -2.40 20.60 -4.69
N TYR A 239 -1.11 20.80 -4.39
CA TYR A 239 -0.27 19.78 -3.79
C TYR A 239 -0.81 19.36 -2.41
N ALA A 240 -1.12 20.32 -1.55
CA ALA A 240 -1.72 20.06 -0.23
C ALA A 240 -3.07 19.34 -0.32
N ASN A 241 -3.86 19.61 -1.37
CA ASN A 241 -5.15 18.95 -1.60
C ASN A 241 -5.04 17.42 -1.78
N ALA A 242 -3.87 16.90 -2.19
CA ALA A 242 -3.66 15.45 -2.27
C ALA A 242 -3.73 14.76 -0.90
N PHE A 243 -3.55 15.49 0.19
CA PHE A 243 -3.42 14.94 1.54
C PHE A 243 -4.59 15.31 2.47
N ILE A 244 -5.68 15.84 1.95
CA ILE A 244 -6.89 16.12 2.74
C ILE A 244 -7.90 14.96 2.63
N SER A 245 -8.79 14.88 3.62
CA SER A 245 -9.89 13.92 3.61
C SER A 245 -10.77 14.11 2.36
N ASN A 246 -11.21 13.01 1.76
CA ASN A 246 -11.99 12.99 0.53
C ASN A 246 -11.36 13.78 -0.64
N SER A 247 -10.03 13.77 -0.71
CA SER A 247 -9.28 14.44 -1.76
C SER A 247 -9.78 14.06 -3.16
N ASN A 248 -9.95 15.08 -4.02
CA ASN A 248 -10.21 14.91 -5.45
C ASN A 248 -9.00 15.30 -6.32
N SER A 249 -7.81 15.38 -5.72
CA SER A 249 -6.58 15.72 -6.41
C SER A 249 -6.31 14.80 -7.59
N LYS A 250 -6.03 15.36 -8.75
CA LYS A 250 -5.61 14.61 -9.93
C LYS A 250 -4.21 14.01 -9.78
N GLU A 251 -3.46 14.41 -8.78
CA GLU A 251 -2.14 13.83 -8.51
C GLU A 251 -2.22 12.44 -7.86
N LEU A 252 -3.36 12.11 -7.22
CA LEU A 252 -3.57 10.80 -6.61
C LEU A 252 -3.99 9.76 -7.66
N ILE A 253 -3.14 8.75 -7.85
CA ILE A 253 -3.48 7.53 -8.59
C ILE A 253 -4.23 6.58 -7.67
N PHE A 254 -3.68 6.36 -6.45
CA PHE A 254 -4.29 5.51 -5.46
C PHE A 254 -3.97 5.95 -4.04
N ALA A 255 -4.98 5.96 -3.19
CA ALA A 255 -4.86 6.16 -1.75
C ALA A 255 -5.89 5.31 -1.01
N LEU A 256 -5.57 4.91 0.21
CA LEU A 256 -6.51 4.29 1.13
C LEU A 256 -7.23 5.41 1.91
N ALA A 257 -8.53 5.25 2.11
CA ALA A 257 -9.40 6.38 2.52
C ALA A 257 -9.20 6.82 3.97
N ASN A 258 -8.54 6.03 4.82
CA ASN A 258 -8.25 6.32 6.23
C ASN A 258 -9.51 6.79 7.01
N LYS A 259 -10.58 6.00 6.94
CA LYS A 259 -11.86 6.34 7.59
C LYS A 259 -11.99 5.83 9.02
N ARG A 260 -10.93 5.25 9.58
CA ARG A 260 -10.95 4.74 10.96
C ARG A 260 -11.01 5.89 11.97
N SER A 261 -11.72 5.67 13.06
CA SER A 261 -11.83 6.61 14.17
C SER A 261 -10.51 6.91 14.90
N THR A 262 -9.49 6.11 14.69
CA THR A 262 -8.17 6.23 15.36
C THR A 262 -7.18 7.15 14.65
N GLY A 263 -7.48 7.61 13.42
CA GLY A 263 -6.65 8.58 12.70
C GLY A 263 -5.18 8.17 12.56
N LEU A 264 -4.86 7.25 11.64
CA LEU A 264 -3.53 6.63 11.55
C LEU A 264 -2.38 7.63 11.34
N LEU A 265 -2.62 8.78 10.68
CA LEU A 265 -1.57 9.77 10.41
C LEU A 265 -1.48 10.90 11.45
N LEU A 266 -2.16 10.77 12.60
CA LEU A 266 -2.12 11.76 13.68
C LEU A 266 -0.72 12.02 14.25
N PHE A 267 0.16 11.03 14.21
CA PHE A 267 1.51 11.12 14.78
C PHE A 267 2.39 12.20 14.14
N TYR A 268 2.08 12.62 12.92
CA TYR A 268 2.80 13.68 12.21
C TYR A 268 2.31 15.09 12.58
N GLN A 269 1.23 15.19 13.36
CA GLN A 269 0.51 16.42 13.57
C GLN A 269 0.60 16.90 15.01
N SER A 270 0.60 18.21 15.19
CA SER A 270 0.26 18.82 16.47
C SER A 270 -1.22 18.59 16.76
N VAL A 271 -1.53 17.94 17.85
CA VAL A 271 -2.90 17.65 18.23
C VAL A 271 -3.56 18.86 18.90
N ASN A 272 -2.77 19.88 19.29
CA ASN A 272 -3.30 20.95 20.11
C ASN A 272 -2.50 22.24 19.97
N ASP A 273 -3.14 23.38 19.72
CA ASP A 273 -2.49 24.70 19.78
C ASP A 273 -2.15 25.12 21.21
N ILE A 274 -2.78 24.50 22.21
CA ILE A 274 -2.58 24.79 23.65
C ILE A 274 -1.45 23.96 24.24
N ASP A 275 -1.28 22.72 23.73
CA ASP A 275 -0.19 21.81 24.12
C ASP A 275 0.36 21.18 22.83
N PRO A 276 1.35 21.81 22.17
CA PRO A 276 1.87 21.38 20.88
C PRO A 276 2.71 20.12 21.02
N THR A 277 2.05 19.01 21.31
CA THR A 277 2.68 17.69 21.32
C THR A 277 2.46 17.01 19.99
N TRP A 278 3.53 16.74 19.27
CA TRP A 278 3.56 15.88 18.10
C TRP A 278 4.70 14.88 18.26
N ASP A 279 4.50 13.69 17.69
CA ASP A 279 5.45 12.59 17.88
C ASP A 279 6.71 12.76 17.03
N TYR A 280 6.59 13.29 15.84
CA TYR A 280 7.67 13.40 14.85
C TYR A 280 7.85 14.83 14.35
N SER A 281 9.08 15.29 14.38
CA SER A 281 9.53 16.54 13.74
C SER A 281 10.45 16.21 12.56
N PRO A 282 10.56 17.10 11.56
CA PRO A 282 11.60 16.95 10.55
C PRO A 282 12.98 16.99 11.22
N SER A 283 13.89 16.12 10.78
CA SER A 283 15.27 16.19 11.22
C SER A 283 15.94 17.44 10.64
N ALA A 284 16.99 17.94 11.31
CA ALA A 284 17.75 19.08 10.79
C ALA A 284 18.41 18.72 9.45
N ASP A 285 18.90 17.48 9.33
CA ASP A 285 19.57 17.00 8.13
C ASP A 285 18.61 16.88 6.95
N CYS A 286 17.40 16.33 7.15
CA CYS A 286 16.36 16.29 6.13
C CYS A 286 16.06 17.71 5.59
N TYR A 287 15.79 18.65 6.51
CA TYR A 287 15.46 20.00 6.10
C TYR A 287 16.62 20.71 5.40
N SER A 288 17.86 20.61 5.94
CA SER A 288 19.03 21.24 5.35
C SER A 288 19.38 20.65 4.00
N HIS A 289 19.25 19.33 3.82
CA HIS A 289 19.46 18.69 2.53
C HIS A 289 18.48 19.18 1.46
N LEU A 290 17.20 19.25 1.80
CA LEU A 290 16.16 19.61 0.84
C LEU A 290 16.13 21.11 0.50
N TYR A 291 16.40 21.99 1.49
CA TYR A 291 16.12 23.42 1.40
C TYR A 291 17.21 24.31 2.03
N ALA A 292 18.47 23.87 2.04
CA ALA A 292 19.59 24.72 2.42
C ALA A 292 19.68 25.97 1.54
N ASP A 293 19.41 25.81 0.23
CA ASP A 293 19.27 26.93 -0.68
C ASP A 293 17.88 27.54 -0.54
N THR A 294 17.83 28.71 0.09
CA THR A 294 16.58 29.45 0.29
C THR A 294 15.94 29.91 -1.02
N SER A 295 16.68 29.99 -2.12
CA SER A 295 16.15 30.32 -3.44
C SER A 295 15.33 29.16 -4.00
N VAL A 296 15.78 27.93 -3.82
CA VAL A 296 15.05 26.71 -4.15
C VAL A 296 13.75 26.62 -3.32
N LYS A 297 13.87 26.81 -2.00
CA LYS A 297 12.72 26.81 -1.10
C LYS A 297 11.60 27.77 -1.52
N LYS A 298 11.97 28.99 -1.92
CA LYS A 298 11.00 30.03 -2.32
C LYS A 298 10.25 29.69 -3.61
N GLN A 299 10.86 28.88 -4.46
CA GLN A 299 10.31 28.51 -5.77
C GLN A 299 9.54 27.19 -5.75
N ASP A 300 9.84 26.31 -4.78
CA ASP A 300 9.23 24.99 -4.69
C ASP A 300 7.85 25.04 -4.01
N ILE A 301 6.82 24.61 -4.74
CA ILE A 301 5.43 24.57 -4.23
C ILE A 301 5.28 23.64 -3.04
N ARG A 302 6.13 22.61 -2.91
CA ARG A 302 6.07 21.60 -1.84
C ARG A 302 6.53 22.15 -0.50
N ALA A 303 7.50 23.04 -0.51
CA ALA A 303 8.10 23.58 0.71
C ALA A 303 7.07 24.16 1.68
N LYS A 304 6.07 24.90 1.14
CA LYS A 304 4.99 25.50 1.94
C LYS A 304 3.89 24.52 2.33
N ALA A 305 3.79 23.41 1.60
CA ALA A 305 2.75 22.41 1.84
C ALA A 305 3.22 21.30 2.80
N VAL A 306 4.53 21.15 2.98
CA VAL A 306 5.12 20.06 3.78
C VAL A 306 5.58 20.53 5.14
N PHE A 307 6.20 21.74 5.23
CA PHE A 307 6.80 22.23 6.48
C PHE A 307 6.04 23.41 7.05
N GLY A 308 5.84 23.43 8.36
CA GLY A 308 5.35 24.59 9.09
C GLY A 308 6.25 25.81 8.94
N ALA A 309 5.75 26.98 9.30
CA ALA A 309 6.44 28.26 9.07
C ALA A 309 7.83 28.34 9.73
N ASP A 310 8.00 27.70 10.88
CA ASP A 310 9.24 27.62 11.66
C ASP A 310 10.06 26.36 11.38
N ASN A 311 9.60 25.51 10.44
CA ASN A 311 10.17 24.19 10.12
C ASN A 311 10.23 23.20 11.30
N SER A 312 9.53 23.48 12.38
CA SER A 312 9.53 22.60 13.56
C SER A 312 8.62 21.38 13.41
N ARG A 313 7.69 21.41 12.46
CA ARG A 313 6.70 20.35 12.25
C ARG A 313 6.40 20.11 10.77
N ILE A 314 5.88 18.91 10.52
CA ILE A 314 5.38 18.51 9.20
C ILE A 314 3.89 18.83 9.13
N ILE A 315 3.48 19.55 8.10
CA ILE A 315 2.08 19.93 7.87
C ILE A 315 1.46 19.22 6.66
N LYS A 316 2.20 18.31 6.04
CA LYS A 316 1.78 17.56 4.84
C LYS A 316 0.51 16.73 5.07
N PHE A 317 0.29 16.27 6.31
CA PHE A 317 -0.84 15.43 6.69
C PHE A 317 -1.77 16.22 7.63
N PRO A 318 -2.64 17.09 7.08
CA PRO A 318 -3.49 17.95 7.91
C PRO A 318 -4.59 17.13 8.58
N ASN A 319 -5.10 17.69 9.69
CA ASN A 319 -6.25 17.15 10.37
C ASN A 319 -7.54 17.62 9.66
N GLY A 320 -8.44 16.71 9.35
CA GLY A 320 -9.75 17.03 8.76
C GLY A 320 -9.75 17.25 7.25
N SER A 321 -10.89 17.72 6.74
CA SER A 321 -11.19 17.84 5.31
C SER A 321 -10.80 19.19 4.70
N THR A 322 -10.41 20.16 5.51
CA THR A 322 -10.14 21.54 5.05
C THR A 322 -8.66 21.82 4.78
N GLY A 323 -7.76 20.86 5.04
CA GLY A 323 -6.33 21.08 4.97
C GLY A 323 -5.77 21.96 6.09
N GLN A 324 -6.58 22.26 7.10
CA GLN A 324 -6.18 23.02 8.29
C GLN A 324 -6.03 22.06 9.47
N PHE A 325 -5.10 22.38 10.39
CA PHE A 325 -5.04 21.72 11.68
C PHE A 325 -6.26 22.16 12.49
N VAL A 326 -7.26 21.28 12.58
CA VAL A 326 -8.41 21.50 13.44
C VAL A 326 -8.08 20.98 14.83
N THR A 327 -8.18 21.87 15.81
CA THR A 327 -7.94 21.55 17.21
C THR A 327 -8.89 20.45 17.71
N ASN A 328 -8.33 19.46 18.37
CA ASN A 328 -8.85 18.68 19.48
C ASN A 328 -9.82 17.52 19.28
N GLU A 329 -10.58 17.33 18.20
CA GLU A 329 -11.65 16.33 18.32
C GLU A 329 -11.86 15.42 17.11
N GLN A 330 -11.20 15.65 16.00
CA GLN A 330 -11.38 14.82 14.82
C GLN A 330 -10.13 13.99 14.55
N PRO A 331 -10.24 12.67 14.48
CA PRO A 331 -9.13 11.84 14.00
C PRO A 331 -8.72 12.29 12.61
N SER A 332 -7.43 12.30 12.33
CA SER A 332 -6.95 12.59 10.98
C SER A 332 -7.58 11.62 9.98
N GLN A 333 -8.23 12.18 8.98
CA GLN A 333 -8.80 11.45 7.86
C GLN A 333 -7.97 11.66 6.59
N THR A 334 -6.75 12.10 6.74
CA THR A 334 -5.78 12.19 5.64
C THR A 334 -5.65 10.83 4.97
N PRO A 335 -5.84 10.75 3.64
CA PRO A 335 -5.71 9.49 2.93
C PRO A 335 -4.28 8.95 3.02
N ILE A 336 -4.14 7.63 3.12
CA ILE A 336 -2.85 6.97 3.10
C ILE A 336 -2.48 6.76 1.63
N VAL A 337 -1.62 7.61 1.12
CA VAL A 337 -1.24 7.64 -0.29
C VAL A 337 -0.38 6.42 -0.64
N VAL A 338 -0.75 5.70 -1.70
CA VAL A 338 -0.01 4.51 -2.20
C VAL A 338 0.74 4.83 -3.49
N ALA A 339 0.12 5.60 -4.39
CA ALA A 339 0.72 5.98 -5.66
C ALA A 339 0.27 7.38 -6.08
N ARG A 340 1.22 8.17 -6.58
CA ARG A 340 0.99 9.52 -7.11
C ARG A 340 1.60 9.67 -8.50
N GLU A 341 1.03 10.59 -9.26
CA GLU A 341 1.50 10.97 -10.60
C GLU A 341 2.98 11.39 -10.61
N ALA A 342 3.42 12.10 -9.57
CA ALA A 342 4.81 12.50 -9.39
C ALA A 342 5.79 11.32 -9.47
N GLU A 343 5.44 10.20 -8.83
CA GLU A 343 6.28 8.99 -8.86
C GLU A 343 6.41 8.42 -10.26
N MET A 344 5.34 8.47 -11.07
CA MET A 344 5.37 7.98 -12.47
C MET A 344 6.31 8.81 -13.33
N TYR A 345 6.29 10.14 -13.20
CA TYR A 345 7.24 11.00 -13.91
C TYR A 345 8.69 10.69 -13.52
N LEU A 346 8.97 10.51 -12.22
CA LEU A 346 10.32 10.20 -11.74
C LEU A 346 10.77 8.79 -12.15
N ILE A 347 9.88 7.78 -12.14
CA ILE A 347 10.18 6.46 -12.67
C ILE A 347 10.49 6.52 -14.16
N LYS A 348 9.65 7.20 -14.96
CA LYS A 348 9.86 7.35 -16.41
C LYS A 348 11.19 8.04 -16.71
N ALA A 349 11.49 9.15 -16.02
CA ALA A 349 12.73 9.87 -16.21
C ALA A 349 13.94 8.98 -15.89
N GLU A 350 13.93 8.31 -14.74
CA GLU A 350 15.01 7.40 -14.32
C GLU A 350 15.20 6.24 -15.30
N ALA A 351 14.12 5.60 -15.72
CA ALA A 351 14.16 4.48 -16.65
C ALA A 351 14.68 4.86 -18.04
N LEU A 352 14.42 6.08 -18.49
CA LEU A 352 14.95 6.61 -19.77
C LEU A 352 16.41 7.04 -19.70
N GLY A 353 16.99 7.23 -18.51
CA GLY A 353 18.35 7.66 -18.28
C GLY A 353 18.61 9.12 -18.65
N ALA A 354 19.82 9.61 -18.37
CA ALA A 354 20.16 11.04 -18.52
C ALA A 354 19.89 11.61 -19.92
N THR A 355 20.17 10.84 -20.97
CA THR A 355 20.02 11.30 -22.35
C THR A 355 18.56 11.50 -22.75
N ASN A 356 17.69 10.54 -22.44
CA ASN A 356 16.30 10.53 -22.90
C ASN A 356 15.31 10.98 -21.82
N GLY A 357 15.67 10.85 -20.54
CA GLY A 357 14.84 11.17 -19.40
C GLY A 357 14.91 12.63 -18.94
N LEU A 358 15.94 13.38 -19.36
CA LEU A 358 16.13 14.78 -18.96
C LEU A 358 14.93 15.67 -19.32
N SER A 359 14.28 15.42 -20.47
CA SER A 359 13.08 16.15 -20.86
C SER A 359 11.89 15.85 -19.93
N THR A 360 11.71 14.59 -19.55
CA THR A 360 10.67 14.18 -18.60
C THR A 360 10.90 14.75 -17.20
N LEU A 361 12.16 14.73 -16.74
CA LEU A 361 12.53 15.34 -15.46
C LEU A 361 12.29 16.87 -15.48
N LYS A 362 12.63 17.53 -16.56
CA LYS A 362 12.38 18.98 -16.74
C LYS A 362 10.88 19.30 -16.76
N GLU A 363 10.07 18.47 -17.42
CA GLU A 363 8.62 18.61 -17.41
C GLU A 363 8.05 18.50 -15.98
N PHE A 364 8.47 17.48 -15.24
CA PHE A 364 8.12 17.30 -13.82
C PHE A 364 8.52 18.53 -12.99
N MET A 365 9.77 18.98 -13.08
CA MET A 365 10.28 20.10 -12.29
C MET A 365 9.57 21.42 -12.63
N ASN A 366 9.18 21.65 -13.89
CA ASN A 366 8.40 22.82 -14.28
C ASN A 366 7.02 22.89 -13.63
N LYS A 367 6.51 21.76 -13.09
CA LYS A 367 5.26 21.73 -12.30
C LYS A 367 5.54 22.00 -10.81
N ARG A 368 6.76 21.78 -10.34
CA ARG A 368 7.13 21.93 -8.93
C ARG A 368 7.78 23.27 -8.61
N TYR A 369 8.45 23.89 -9.57
CA TYR A 369 9.21 25.11 -9.36
C TYR A 369 8.69 26.25 -10.23
N ALA A 370 8.70 27.45 -9.68
CA ALA A 370 8.36 28.67 -10.43
C ALA A 370 9.35 28.94 -11.59
N THR A 371 10.61 28.54 -11.41
CA THR A 371 11.65 28.64 -12.43
C THR A 371 12.54 27.40 -12.35
N VAL A 372 12.75 26.74 -13.47
CA VAL A 372 13.64 25.58 -13.58
C VAL A 372 14.84 25.96 -14.43
N SER A 373 16.03 25.76 -13.87
CA SER A 373 17.30 25.91 -14.59
C SER A 373 18.04 24.59 -14.55
N LEU A 374 17.77 23.71 -15.50
CA LEU A 374 18.57 22.51 -15.72
C LEU A 374 19.48 22.71 -16.93
N PRO A 375 20.71 22.14 -16.92
CA PRO A 375 21.59 22.16 -18.07
C PRO A 375 20.95 21.43 -19.26
N SER A 376 21.50 21.68 -20.46
CA SER A 376 21.05 21.00 -21.68
C SER A 376 21.42 19.51 -21.71
N SER A 377 22.43 19.11 -20.93
CA SER A 377 22.84 17.71 -20.72
C SER A 377 23.38 17.55 -19.31
N MET A 378 23.23 16.35 -18.76
CA MET A 378 23.74 15.95 -17.44
C MET A 378 24.51 14.64 -17.58
N SER A 379 25.51 14.42 -16.76
CA SER A 379 26.09 13.09 -16.58
C SER A 379 25.06 12.17 -15.89
N ASP A 380 25.23 10.86 -16.04
CA ASP A 380 24.35 9.88 -15.39
C ASP A 380 24.32 10.08 -13.87
N THR A 381 25.45 10.40 -13.25
CA THR A 381 25.54 10.63 -11.80
C THR A 381 24.76 11.88 -11.39
N GLU A 382 24.93 13.01 -12.09
CA GLU A 382 24.21 14.25 -11.79
C GLU A 382 22.70 14.05 -11.97
N PHE A 383 22.30 13.36 -13.03
CA PHE A 383 20.93 13.07 -13.32
C PHE A 383 20.27 12.17 -12.24
N GLN A 384 20.96 11.11 -11.83
CA GLN A 384 20.48 10.24 -10.75
C GLN A 384 20.36 10.98 -9.42
N ASN A 385 21.35 11.81 -9.06
CA ASN A 385 21.27 12.62 -7.85
C ASN A 385 20.07 13.57 -7.89
N GLN A 386 19.82 14.23 -9.04
CA GLN A 386 18.66 15.10 -9.18
C GLN A 386 17.33 14.36 -9.00
N ILE A 387 17.22 13.15 -9.56
CA ILE A 387 16.02 12.31 -9.36
C ILE A 387 15.85 11.92 -7.89
N LEU A 388 16.91 11.53 -7.20
CA LEU A 388 16.87 11.19 -5.78
C LEU A 388 16.46 12.39 -4.93
N ASP A 389 16.98 13.57 -5.22
CA ASP A 389 16.59 14.81 -4.54
C ASP A 389 15.10 15.12 -4.76
N GLU A 390 14.60 14.95 -5.98
CA GLU A 390 13.19 15.19 -6.27
C GLU A 390 12.28 14.14 -5.59
N ARG A 391 12.69 12.87 -5.54
CA ARG A 391 11.98 11.83 -4.77
C ARG A 391 11.93 12.16 -3.29
N HIS A 392 13.02 12.70 -2.74
CA HIS A 392 13.11 13.08 -1.34
C HIS A 392 12.19 14.27 -1.02
N ARG A 393 12.07 15.25 -1.94
CA ARG A 393 11.14 16.39 -1.78
C ARG A 393 9.67 16.00 -1.90
N GLU A 394 9.35 14.93 -2.65
CA GLU A 394 7.98 14.38 -2.80
C GLU A 394 7.49 13.66 -1.54
#